data_ec8162b5febe76b4baf77b4612949853
#
_entry.id   ec8162b5febe76b4baf77b4612949853
#
_cell.length_a   1.000
_cell.length_b   1.000
_cell.length_c   1.000
_cell.angle_alpha   90.00
_cell.angle_beta   90.00
_cell.angle_gamma   90.00
#
_symmetry.space_group_name_H-M   'P 1'
#
loop_
_entity.id
_entity.type
_entity.pdbx_description
1 polymer ?
#
loop_
_entity_poly.entity_id
_entity_poly.type
_entity_poly.pdbx_seq_one_letter_code
_entity_poly.pdbx_strand_id
1 'polypeptide(L)'
;MLDRKEILSIEDIKLLVDTFYEKVRKDALIGPIFEDKIQDRWPEHLERMYRFWQTVLLEEHTYFGSPFPPHAQLPVVWEHFERWLSLFNSNIDDQFSGKIAEEAKWRANKMAEMFYYKIRHYRNTDARPLF
;
A
#
# COMPACT_ATOMS: atom_id res chain seq x y z
N MET A 1 -3.59 4.79 -26.85
CA MET A 1 -3.28 5.54 -25.65
C MET A 1 -4.45 5.47 -24.68
N LEU A 2 -4.20 5.08 -23.47
CA LEU A 2 -5.26 5.02 -22.47
C LEU A 2 -5.56 6.42 -21.95
N ASP A 3 -6.84 6.76 -21.89
CA ASP A 3 -7.27 8.01 -21.28
C ASP A 3 -7.10 7.90 -19.77
N ARG A 4 -6.29 8.77 -19.22
CA ARG A 4 -6.11 8.83 -17.77
C ARG A 4 -7.15 9.80 -17.19
N LYS A 5 -7.68 9.43 -16.05
CA LYS A 5 -8.74 10.22 -15.42
C LYS A 5 -8.38 10.57 -13.98
N GLU A 6 -9.11 11.55 -13.44
CA GLU A 6 -8.99 11.92 -12.03
C GLU A 6 -9.62 10.84 -11.15
N ILE A 7 -9.11 10.69 -9.94
CA ILE A 7 -9.71 9.81 -8.92
C ILE A 7 -10.81 10.60 -8.23
N LEU A 8 -12.07 10.20 -8.44
CA LEU A 8 -13.21 10.98 -7.96
C LEU A 8 -14.20 10.19 -7.10
N SER A 9 -14.17 8.86 -7.18
CA SER A 9 -15.21 8.04 -6.56
C SER A 9 -14.65 6.76 -5.98
N ILE A 10 -15.49 6.05 -5.21
CA ILE A 10 -15.11 4.74 -4.65
C ILE A 10 -14.82 3.73 -5.76
N GLU A 11 -15.49 3.84 -6.90
CA GLU A 11 -15.22 2.97 -8.05
C GLU A 11 -13.80 3.17 -8.56
N ASP A 12 -13.33 4.40 -8.60
CA ASP A 12 -11.94 4.70 -8.98
C ASP A 12 -10.96 4.15 -7.96
N ILE A 13 -11.28 4.25 -6.67
CA ILE A 13 -10.47 3.68 -5.60
C ILE A 13 -10.37 2.16 -5.76
N LYS A 14 -11.50 1.48 -6.03
CA LYS A 14 -11.50 0.02 -6.23
C LYS A 14 -10.66 -0.37 -7.43
N LEU A 15 -10.76 0.37 -8.52
CA LEU A 15 -9.94 0.11 -9.71
C LEU A 15 -8.46 0.26 -9.38
N LEU A 16 -8.09 1.32 -8.68
CA LEU A 16 -6.70 1.56 -8.27
C LEU A 16 -6.18 0.40 -7.43
N VAL A 17 -6.92 0.00 -6.42
CA VAL A 17 -6.53 -1.05 -5.48
C VAL A 17 -6.45 -2.40 -6.17
N ASP A 18 -7.48 -2.75 -6.94
CA ASP A 18 -7.55 -4.06 -7.58
C ASP A 18 -6.43 -4.25 -8.60
N THR A 19 -6.20 -3.25 -9.45
CA THR A 19 -5.15 -3.34 -10.46
C THR A 19 -3.76 -3.33 -9.84
N PHE A 20 -3.59 -2.58 -8.77
CA PHE A 20 -2.33 -2.56 -8.03
C PHE A 20 -2.00 -3.95 -7.46
N TYR A 21 -2.96 -4.58 -6.78
CA TYR A 21 -2.70 -5.88 -6.17
C TYR A 21 -2.58 -7.01 -7.20
N GLU A 22 -3.19 -6.86 -8.39
CA GLU A 22 -2.88 -7.78 -9.48
C GLU A 22 -1.40 -7.78 -9.79
N LYS A 23 -0.79 -6.60 -9.86
CA LYS A 23 0.64 -6.46 -10.14
C LYS A 23 1.49 -6.98 -8.97
N VAL A 24 1.09 -6.67 -7.75
CA VAL A 24 1.80 -7.14 -6.55
C VAL A 24 1.84 -8.66 -6.50
N ARG A 25 0.70 -9.30 -6.73
CA ARG A 25 0.61 -10.76 -6.62
C ARG A 25 1.45 -11.49 -7.66
N LYS A 26 1.71 -10.84 -8.79
CA LYS A 26 2.55 -11.40 -9.86
C LYS A 26 4.01 -11.01 -9.73
N ASP A 27 4.35 -10.12 -8.81
CA ASP A 27 5.72 -9.64 -8.65
C ASP A 27 6.57 -10.69 -7.95
N ALA A 28 7.76 -10.98 -8.51
CA ALA A 28 8.62 -12.02 -7.98
C ALA A 28 9.24 -11.66 -6.62
N LEU A 29 9.43 -10.37 -6.36
CA LEU A 29 10.09 -9.93 -5.13
C LEU A 29 9.10 -9.81 -3.97
N ILE A 30 7.99 -9.09 -4.15
CA ILE A 30 7.07 -8.81 -3.05
C ILE A 30 5.82 -9.68 -3.03
N GLY A 31 5.47 -10.30 -4.17
CA GLY A 31 4.30 -11.17 -4.24
C GLY A 31 4.30 -12.27 -3.19
N PRO A 32 5.40 -13.03 -3.02
CA PRO A 32 5.44 -14.08 -2.01
C PRO A 32 5.23 -13.58 -0.59
N ILE A 33 5.69 -12.37 -0.26
CA ILE A 33 5.52 -11.80 1.07
C ILE A 33 4.03 -11.53 1.33
N PHE A 34 3.34 -10.94 0.34
CA PHE A 34 1.92 -10.68 0.47
C PHE A 34 1.10 -11.97 0.51
N GLU A 35 1.43 -12.94 -0.33
CA GLU A 35 0.72 -14.23 -0.34
C GLU A 35 0.87 -14.96 0.99
N ASP A 36 2.07 -14.95 1.56
CA ASP A 36 2.32 -15.57 2.85
C ASP A 36 1.53 -14.90 3.97
N LYS A 37 1.45 -13.57 3.95
CA LYS A 37 0.78 -12.81 5.00
C LYS A 37 -0.74 -12.87 4.88
N ILE A 38 -1.28 -12.78 3.67
CA ILE A 38 -2.72 -12.66 3.45
C ILE A 38 -3.39 -14.02 3.24
N GLN A 39 -2.71 -14.93 2.53
CA GLN A 39 -3.20 -16.29 2.28
C GLN A 39 -4.56 -16.28 1.59
N ASP A 40 -5.60 -16.83 2.22
CA ASP A 40 -6.95 -16.91 1.64
C ASP A 40 -7.84 -15.72 2.02
N ARG A 41 -7.26 -14.69 2.65
CA ARG A 41 -8.02 -13.53 3.13
C ARG A 41 -7.96 -12.34 2.19
N TRP A 42 -7.71 -12.56 0.90
CA TRP A 42 -7.65 -11.49 -0.08
C TRP A 42 -8.93 -10.65 -0.16
N PRO A 43 -10.14 -11.25 -0.15
CA PRO A 43 -11.35 -10.42 -0.19
C PRO A 43 -11.44 -9.42 0.97
N GLU A 44 -11.12 -9.84 2.18
CA GLU A 44 -11.15 -8.97 3.35
C GLU A 44 -10.04 -7.91 3.29
N HIS A 45 -8.86 -8.29 2.79
CA HIS A 45 -7.74 -7.37 2.65
C HIS A 45 -8.07 -6.27 1.64
N LEU A 46 -8.60 -6.65 0.47
CA LEU A 46 -8.96 -5.69 -0.56
C LEU A 46 -10.04 -4.72 -0.05
N GLU A 47 -11.05 -5.24 0.64
CA GLU A 47 -12.09 -4.39 1.22
C GLU A 47 -11.50 -3.35 2.19
N ARG A 48 -10.57 -3.77 3.03
CA ARG A 48 -9.89 -2.86 3.95
C ARG A 48 -9.09 -1.79 3.19
N MET A 49 -8.44 -2.17 2.12
CA MET A 49 -7.65 -1.23 1.31
C MET A 49 -8.55 -0.24 0.57
N TYR A 50 -9.73 -0.67 0.11
CA TYR A 50 -10.71 0.26 -0.46
C TYR A 50 -11.07 1.34 0.56
N ARG A 51 -11.38 0.92 1.79
CA ARG A 51 -11.78 1.87 2.84
C ARG A 51 -10.63 2.78 3.26
N PHE A 52 -9.43 2.22 3.34
CA PHE A 52 -8.24 3.01 3.66
C PHE A 52 -8.03 4.15 2.66
N TRP A 53 -7.95 3.81 1.38
CA TRP A 53 -7.69 4.82 0.36
C TRP A 53 -8.88 5.77 0.15
N GLN A 54 -10.10 5.29 0.32
CA GLN A 54 -11.27 6.14 0.32
C GLN A 54 -11.18 7.21 1.41
N THR A 55 -10.79 6.81 2.59
CA THR A 55 -10.62 7.74 3.71
C THR A 55 -9.51 8.75 3.43
N VAL A 56 -8.38 8.28 2.95
CA VAL A 56 -7.20 9.13 2.73
C VAL A 56 -7.38 10.09 1.56
N LEU A 57 -7.95 9.63 0.46
CA LEU A 57 -8.00 10.40 -0.78
C LEU A 57 -9.30 11.14 -1.02
N LEU A 58 -10.43 10.57 -0.58
CA LEU A 58 -11.75 11.17 -0.82
C LEU A 58 -12.32 11.87 0.41
N GLU A 59 -11.61 11.81 1.53
CA GLU A 59 -12.05 12.40 2.79
C GLU A 59 -13.38 11.83 3.28
N GLU A 60 -13.66 10.57 2.92
CA GLU A 60 -14.86 9.85 3.35
C GLU A 60 -14.42 8.83 4.39
N HIS A 61 -14.70 9.10 5.66
CA HIS A 61 -14.12 8.36 6.78
C HIS A 61 -14.76 6.96 6.93
N THR A 62 -14.21 5.98 6.23
CA THR A 62 -14.72 4.60 6.23
C THR A 62 -13.71 3.57 6.72
N TYR A 63 -12.46 3.99 6.96
CA TYR A 63 -11.43 3.11 7.51
C TYR A 63 -11.25 3.43 9.00
N PHE A 64 -11.35 2.39 9.82
CA PHE A 64 -11.17 2.51 11.27
C PHE A 64 -10.09 1.52 11.68
N GLY A 65 -8.91 2.01 11.99
CA GLY A 65 -7.81 1.13 12.36
C GLY A 65 -6.48 1.83 12.20
N SER A 66 -5.41 1.06 12.37
CA SER A 66 -4.06 1.53 12.18
C SER A 66 -3.36 0.63 11.17
N PRO A 67 -2.81 1.17 10.10
CA PRO A 67 -2.19 0.32 9.07
C PRO A 67 -0.83 -0.24 9.46
N PHE A 68 -0.12 0.38 10.40
CA PHE A 68 1.26 -0.07 10.68
C PHE A 68 1.36 -1.40 11.42
N PRO A 69 0.57 -1.68 12.50
CA PRO A 69 0.80 -2.90 13.29
C PRO A 69 0.90 -4.20 12.48
N PRO A 70 0.07 -4.43 11.44
CA PRO A 70 0.22 -5.63 10.63
C PRO A 70 1.56 -5.72 9.90
N HIS A 71 2.27 -4.60 9.72
CA HIS A 71 3.55 -4.55 9.00
C HIS A 71 4.76 -4.68 9.92
N ALA A 72 4.57 -4.54 11.24
CA ALA A 72 5.67 -4.38 12.19
C ALA A 72 6.69 -5.51 12.14
N GLN A 73 6.25 -6.72 11.87
CA GLN A 73 7.13 -7.91 11.91
C GLN A 73 7.37 -8.54 10.55
N LEU A 74 7.05 -7.83 9.46
CA LEU A 74 7.30 -8.36 8.13
C LEU A 74 8.81 -8.46 7.85
N PRO A 75 9.25 -9.52 7.15
CA PRO A 75 10.66 -9.71 6.83
C PRO A 75 11.05 -8.90 5.61
N VAL A 76 10.96 -7.56 5.71
CA VAL A 76 11.20 -6.66 4.57
C VAL A 76 12.34 -5.70 4.86
N VAL A 77 13.00 -5.28 3.78
CA VAL A 77 14.03 -4.25 3.80
C VAL A 77 13.63 -3.18 2.79
N TRP A 78 14.44 -2.12 2.65
CA TRP A 78 14.08 -0.98 1.80
C TRP A 78 13.81 -1.39 0.35
N GLU A 79 14.52 -2.37 -0.18
CA GLU A 79 14.32 -2.87 -1.54
C GLU A 79 12.86 -3.30 -1.78
N HIS A 80 12.22 -3.90 -0.79
CA HIS A 80 10.82 -4.31 -0.91
C HIS A 80 9.90 -3.09 -0.99
N PHE A 81 10.17 -2.06 -0.22
CA PHE A 81 9.39 -0.82 -0.28
C PHE A 81 9.59 -0.09 -1.60
N GLU A 82 10.82 -0.08 -2.12
CA GLU A 82 11.08 0.51 -3.44
C GLU A 82 10.29 -0.19 -4.53
N ARG A 83 10.23 -1.52 -4.49
CA ARG A 83 9.44 -2.27 -5.47
C ARG A 83 7.95 -1.96 -5.32
N TRP A 84 7.45 -1.92 -4.09
CA TRP A 84 6.07 -1.58 -3.81
C TRP A 84 5.72 -0.19 -4.38
N LEU A 85 6.57 0.79 -4.11
CA LEU A 85 6.37 2.15 -4.62
C LEU A 85 6.42 2.21 -6.13
N SER A 86 7.35 1.50 -6.75
CA SER A 86 7.46 1.44 -8.20
C SER A 86 6.17 0.91 -8.83
N LEU A 87 5.65 -0.18 -8.29
CA LEU A 87 4.40 -0.76 -8.77
C LEU A 87 3.21 0.17 -8.53
N PHE A 88 3.15 0.78 -7.36
CA PHE A 88 2.05 1.66 -7.00
C PHE A 88 2.03 2.91 -7.89
N ASN A 89 3.16 3.59 -8.00
CA ASN A 89 3.27 4.81 -8.80
C ASN A 89 3.00 4.54 -10.28
N SER A 90 3.56 3.46 -10.81
CA SER A 90 3.34 3.04 -12.19
C SER A 90 1.87 2.72 -12.45
N ASN A 91 1.23 2.04 -11.51
CA ASN A 91 -0.17 1.69 -11.64
C ASN A 91 -1.07 2.94 -11.68
N ILE A 92 -0.76 3.94 -10.86
CA ILE A 92 -1.50 5.20 -10.89
C ILE A 92 -1.27 5.89 -12.23
N ASP A 93 -0.02 5.99 -12.66
CA ASP A 93 0.30 6.70 -13.91
C ASP A 93 -0.33 6.05 -15.14
N ASP A 94 -0.56 4.74 -15.10
CA ASP A 94 -1.21 4.03 -16.21
C ASP A 94 -2.67 4.44 -16.39
N GLN A 95 -3.34 4.85 -15.33
CA GLN A 95 -4.80 4.97 -15.34
C GLN A 95 -5.32 6.33 -14.88
N PHE A 96 -4.55 7.03 -14.07
CA PHE A 96 -5.03 8.25 -13.40
C PHE A 96 -4.08 9.41 -13.60
N SER A 97 -4.63 10.61 -13.48
CA SER A 97 -3.88 11.85 -13.49
C SER A 97 -4.61 12.88 -12.63
N GLY A 98 -3.93 13.98 -12.32
CA GLY A 98 -4.55 15.06 -11.59
C GLY A 98 -4.13 15.11 -10.13
N LYS A 99 -4.77 16.00 -9.40
CA LYS A 99 -4.36 16.34 -8.04
C LYS A 99 -4.43 15.16 -7.08
N ILE A 100 -5.51 14.38 -7.14
CA ILE A 100 -5.70 13.27 -6.21
C ILE A 100 -4.72 12.13 -6.55
N ALA A 101 -4.47 11.90 -7.84
CA ALA A 101 -3.47 10.90 -8.25
C ALA A 101 -2.08 11.26 -7.71
N GLU A 102 -1.70 12.54 -7.79
CA GLU A 102 -0.42 12.99 -7.25
C GLU A 102 -0.38 12.87 -5.73
N GLU A 103 -1.49 13.17 -5.05
CA GLU A 103 -1.57 13.01 -3.62
C GLU A 103 -1.43 11.55 -3.21
N ALA A 104 -2.05 10.62 -3.96
CA ALA A 104 -1.93 9.20 -3.68
C ALA A 104 -0.47 8.75 -3.72
N LYS A 105 0.27 9.18 -4.73
CA LYS A 105 1.69 8.84 -4.84
C LYS A 105 2.49 9.44 -3.69
N TRP A 106 2.21 10.67 -3.31
CA TRP A 106 2.88 11.32 -2.18
C TRP A 106 2.61 10.58 -0.87
N ARG A 107 1.34 10.24 -0.63
CA ARG A 107 0.94 9.50 0.58
C ARG A 107 1.61 8.14 0.65
N ALA A 108 1.66 7.42 -0.48
CA ALA A 108 2.30 6.11 -0.54
C ALA A 108 3.79 6.21 -0.21
N ASN A 109 4.48 7.22 -0.76
CA ASN A 109 5.90 7.42 -0.48
C ASN A 109 6.14 7.71 1.00
N LYS A 110 5.34 8.59 1.59
CA LYS A 110 5.47 8.92 3.01
C LYS A 110 5.21 7.73 3.90
N MET A 111 4.20 6.93 3.56
CA MET A 111 3.86 5.74 4.30
C MET A 111 4.99 4.71 4.27
N ALA A 112 5.57 4.50 3.08
CA ALA A 112 6.68 3.56 2.92
C ALA A 112 7.88 3.98 3.77
N GLU A 113 8.25 5.26 3.75
CA GLU A 113 9.33 5.78 4.56
C GLU A 113 9.07 5.57 6.06
N MET A 114 7.86 5.88 6.50
CA MET A 114 7.47 5.76 7.90
C MET A 114 7.45 4.30 8.35
N PHE A 115 6.88 3.40 7.53
CA PHE A 115 6.82 1.99 7.86
C PHE A 115 8.21 1.39 7.94
N TYR A 116 9.08 1.72 6.98
CA TYR A 116 10.44 1.23 6.98
C TYR A 116 11.21 1.68 8.22
N TYR A 117 11.08 2.96 8.57
CA TYR A 117 11.72 3.51 9.77
C TYR A 117 11.23 2.77 11.02
N LYS A 118 9.92 2.57 11.14
CA LYS A 118 9.34 1.89 12.30
C LYS A 118 9.74 0.43 12.37
N ILE A 119 9.78 -0.26 11.23
CA ILE A 119 10.20 -1.66 11.17
C ILE A 119 11.64 -1.79 11.66
N ARG A 120 12.53 -0.91 11.21
CA ARG A 120 13.92 -0.91 11.66
C ARG A 120 14.02 -0.66 13.17
N HIS A 121 13.21 0.25 13.67
CA HIS A 121 13.17 0.53 15.10
C HIS A 121 12.73 -0.71 15.89
N TYR A 122 11.69 -1.39 15.43
CA TYR A 122 11.23 -2.62 16.07
C TYR A 122 12.33 -3.70 16.07
N ARG A 123 13.02 -3.87 14.97
CA ARG A 123 14.10 -4.86 14.88
C ARG A 123 15.23 -4.55 15.85
N ASN A 124 15.60 -3.29 15.95
CA ASN A 124 16.65 -2.87 16.87
C ASN A 124 16.22 -3.09 18.32
N THR A 125 14.95 -2.82 18.62
CA THR A 125 14.41 -3.04 19.96
C THR A 125 14.36 -4.51 20.30
N ASP A 126 13.94 -5.36 19.36
CA ASP A 126 13.89 -6.81 19.55
C ASP A 126 15.29 -7.40 19.70
N ALA A 127 16.26 -6.85 18.98
CA ALA A 127 17.63 -7.33 19.02
C ALA A 127 18.34 -6.93 20.32
N ARG A 128 17.78 -6.01 21.08
CA ARG A 128 18.34 -5.55 22.35
C ARG A 128 17.47 -6.04 23.50
N PRO A 129 17.96 -6.96 24.32
CA PRO A 129 17.25 -7.24 25.56
C PRO A 129 17.12 -5.94 26.33
N LEU A 130 15.94 -5.67 26.83
CA LEU A 130 15.70 -4.43 27.53
C LEU A 130 16.47 -4.32 28.85
N PHE A 131 16.92 -5.39 29.30
CA PHE A 131 17.76 -5.41 30.51
C PHE A 131 18.33 -6.78 30.73
#